data_e309a5c25da2191918c7b4b96c6ef36c
#
_entry.id   e309a5c25da2191918c7b4b96c6ef36c
#
_cell.length_a   1.000
_cell.length_b   1.000
_cell.length_c   1.000
_cell.angle_alpha   90.00
_cell.angle_beta   90.00
_cell.angle_gamma   90.00
#
_symmetry.space_group_name_H-M   'P 1'
#
loop_
_entity.id
_entity.type
_entity.pdbx_description
1 polymer ?
#
loop_
_entity_poly.entity_id
_entity_poly.type
_entity_poly.pdbx_seq_one_letter_code
_entity_poly.pdbx_strand_id
1 'polypeptide(L)'
;MTVLEAIDGARLSEISATETSLRRFLHGLPGVDQVGAESRAATLATRSIKTTAKQTAIDLAISMIDLTTLEGQDTPGKVKSLCAKALRPDPSDPTVPPVAAVCVYPDLVETAKQALRRSGVKVASVATAFPSGRASLEVRVQDTRDAVAAGADEIDMVIDRGAFLSGRYGEVFDEIVAVKEACAGGAGQRIAHLKVILETGELATYDNVRRASWLAMLAGGDFIKTSTGKITPAATLPVTLVMLEAVRDFRDATG
;
A
#
# COMPACT_ATOMS: atom_id res chain seq x y z
N MET A 1 12.26 -5.24 24.99
CA MET A 1 11.34 -4.54 24.04
C MET A 1 11.12 -3.14 24.61
N THR A 2 11.55 -2.10 23.90
CA THR A 2 11.19 -0.73 24.26
C THR A 2 9.71 -0.57 23.91
N VAL A 3 8.86 -0.40 24.92
CA VAL A 3 7.43 -0.10 24.72
C VAL A 3 7.38 1.34 24.18
N LEU A 4 6.84 1.51 22.98
CA LEU A 4 6.55 2.84 22.46
C LEU A 4 5.50 3.51 23.36
N GLU A 5 5.73 4.76 23.72
CA GLU A 5 4.71 5.55 24.44
C GLU A 5 3.45 5.68 23.59
N ALA A 6 2.29 5.71 24.23
CA ALA A 6 1.02 5.91 23.55
C ALA A 6 1.02 7.20 22.70
N ILE A 7 0.51 7.12 21.48
CA ILE A 7 0.41 8.23 20.53
C ILE A 7 -1.06 8.59 20.39
N ASP A 8 -1.48 9.61 21.09
CA ASP A 8 -2.78 10.26 20.90
C ASP A 8 -2.69 11.38 19.86
N GLY A 9 -3.81 12.06 19.60
CA GLY A 9 -3.85 13.15 18.63
C GLY A 9 -2.93 14.33 18.98
N ALA A 10 -2.71 14.62 20.26
CA ALA A 10 -1.79 15.68 20.70
C ALA A 10 -0.34 15.27 20.42
N ARG A 11 0.02 14.04 20.76
CA ARG A 11 1.35 13.50 20.50
C ARG A 11 1.64 13.38 19.00
N LEU A 12 0.64 12.97 18.18
CA LEU A 12 0.76 12.94 16.73
C LEU A 12 1.05 14.34 16.18
N SER A 13 0.34 15.37 16.65
CA SER A 13 0.57 16.76 16.24
C SER A 13 1.98 17.25 16.61
N GLU A 14 2.51 16.87 17.77
CA GLU A 14 3.89 17.18 18.17
C GLU A 14 4.93 16.50 17.27
N ILE A 15 4.71 15.21 16.95
CA ILE A 15 5.61 14.42 16.09
C ILE A 15 5.67 15.03 14.69
N SER A 16 4.55 15.42 14.12
CA SER A 16 4.43 15.92 12.75
C SER A 16 4.63 17.44 12.62
N ALA A 17 4.79 18.19 13.74
CA ALA A 17 4.84 19.65 13.73
C ALA A 17 6.02 20.22 12.92
N THR A 18 7.16 19.53 12.86
CA THR A 18 8.36 19.98 12.15
C THR A 18 9.15 18.79 11.58
N GLU A 19 9.96 19.05 10.54
CA GLU A 19 10.94 18.09 10.03
C GLU A 19 11.82 17.52 11.16
N THR A 20 12.24 18.36 12.11
CA THR A 20 13.12 17.96 13.22
C THR A 20 12.41 17.02 14.20
N SER A 21 11.16 17.29 14.55
CA SER A 21 10.37 16.42 15.45
C SER A 21 10.06 15.09 14.81
N LEU A 22 9.64 15.11 13.54
CA LEU A 22 9.37 13.90 12.76
C LEU A 22 10.63 13.03 12.60
N ARG A 23 11.74 13.64 12.22
CA ARG A 23 13.04 12.96 12.11
C ARG A 23 13.47 12.33 13.45
N ARG A 24 13.36 13.10 14.56
CA ARG A 24 13.70 12.60 15.90
C ARG A 24 12.85 11.38 16.26
N PHE A 25 11.56 11.43 15.98
CA PHE A 25 10.66 10.29 16.22
C PHE A 25 11.07 9.07 15.38
N LEU A 26 11.21 9.22 14.06
CA LEU A 26 11.53 8.12 13.17
C LEU A 26 12.89 7.46 13.46
N HIS A 27 13.89 8.27 13.86
CA HIS A 27 15.19 7.73 14.26
C HIS A 27 15.22 7.22 15.71
N GLY A 28 14.23 7.57 16.52
CA GLY A 28 14.01 7.01 17.86
C GLY A 28 13.29 5.66 17.87
N LEU A 29 12.74 5.21 16.72
CA LEU A 29 12.14 3.89 16.62
C LEU A 29 13.19 2.80 16.89
N PRO A 30 12.80 1.68 17.53
CA PRO A 30 13.70 0.56 17.73
C PRO A 30 14.29 0.07 16.40
N GLY A 31 15.60 -0.18 16.37
CA GLY A 31 16.27 -0.75 15.21
C GLY A 31 15.75 -2.16 14.88
N VAL A 32 15.84 -2.53 13.61
CA VAL A 32 15.44 -3.87 13.15
C VAL A 32 16.62 -4.83 13.30
N ASP A 33 16.42 -5.90 14.07
CA ASP A 33 17.34 -7.04 14.07
C ASP A 33 17.24 -7.77 12.72
N GLN A 34 18.12 -7.41 11.80
CA GLN A 34 18.16 -7.99 10.46
C GLN A 34 18.34 -9.51 10.49
N VAL A 35 19.28 -10.00 11.28
CA VAL A 35 19.58 -11.44 11.37
C VAL A 35 18.37 -12.19 11.92
N GLY A 36 17.75 -11.67 12.97
CA GLY A 36 16.55 -12.24 13.55
C GLY A 36 15.35 -12.21 12.61
N ALA A 37 15.14 -11.12 11.85
CA ALA A 37 14.06 -11.02 10.88
C ALA A 37 14.23 -12.03 9.73
N GLU A 38 15.44 -12.15 9.18
CA GLU A 38 15.77 -13.11 8.11
C GLU A 38 15.64 -14.56 8.60
N SER A 39 16.12 -14.87 9.80
CA SER A 39 16.03 -16.21 10.40
C SER A 39 14.56 -16.62 10.65
N ARG A 40 13.73 -15.70 11.17
CA ARG A 40 12.28 -15.96 11.37
C ARG A 40 11.56 -16.15 10.03
N ALA A 41 11.84 -15.34 9.03
CA ALA A 41 11.29 -15.49 7.69
C ALA A 41 11.68 -16.83 7.07
N ALA A 42 12.94 -17.24 7.16
CA ALA A 42 13.42 -18.55 6.71
C ALA A 42 12.70 -19.70 7.44
N THR A 43 12.50 -19.60 8.76
CA THR A 43 11.75 -20.59 9.55
C THR A 43 10.29 -20.71 9.08
N LEU A 44 9.63 -19.60 8.76
CA LEU A 44 8.26 -19.61 8.22
C LEU A 44 8.21 -20.31 6.86
N ALA A 45 9.20 -20.10 6.00
CA ALA A 45 9.27 -20.74 4.68
C ALA A 45 9.42 -22.27 4.73
N THR A 46 9.91 -22.82 5.84
CA THR A 46 10.03 -24.29 6.02
C THR A 46 8.73 -24.96 6.52
N ARG A 47 7.76 -24.16 6.96
CA ARG A 47 6.49 -24.69 7.46
C ARG A 47 5.57 -25.09 6.31
N SER A 48 4.83 -26.18 6.50
CA SER A 48 3.78 -26.56 5.56
C SER A 48 2.44 -26.69 6.29
N ILE A 49 1.40 -26.21 5.63
CA ILE A 49 0.01 -26.43 6.01
C ILE A 49 -0.60 -27.45 5.03
N LYS A 50 -1.51 -28.27 5.52
CA LYS A 50 -2.07 -29.40 4.74
C LYS A 50 -3.59 -29.41 4.83
N THR A 51 -4.19 -30.18 3.92
CA THR A 51 -5.64 -30.47 3.91
C THR A 51 -6.51 -29.22 3.93
N THR A 52 -7.56 -29.21 4.74
CA THR A 52 -8.53 -28.11 4.85
C THR A 52 -7.89 -26.78 5.25
N ALA A 53 -6.87 -26.79 6.13
CA ALA A 53 -6.16 -25.57 6.51
C ALA A 53 -5.42 -24.95 5.32
N LYS A 54 -4.85 -25.77 4.42
CA LYS A 54 -4.23 -25.28 3.19
C LYS A 54 -5.26 -24.67 2.24
N GLN A 55 -6.40 -25.35 2.04
CA GLN A 55 -7.49 -24.84 1.22
C GLN A 55 -7.97 -23.47 1.75
N THR A 56 -8.30 -23.39 3.03
CA THR A 56 -8.73 -22.14 3.67
C THR A 56 -7.68 -21.02 3.50
N ALA A 57 -6.39 -21.33 3.63
CA ALA A 57 -5.33 -20.34 3.46
C ALA A 57 -5.20 -19.86 1.99
N ILE A 58 -5.41 -20.74 1.02
CA ILE A 58 -5.43 -20.38 -0.41
C ILE A 58 -6.63 -19.48 -0.69
N ASP A 59 -7.83 -19.85 -0.26
CA ASP A 59 -9.05 -19.08 -0.46
C ASP A 59 -8.94 -17.70 0.18
N LEU A 60 -8.39 -17.63 1.41
CA LEU A 60 -8.10 -16.37 2.09
C LEU A 60 -7.10 -15.52 1.30
N ALA A 61 -6.01 -16.12 0.81
CA ALA A 61 -5.03 -15.40 -0.01
C ALA A 61 -5.66 -14.86 -1.30
N ILE A 62 -6.47 -15.66 -2.00
CA ILE A 62 -7.18 -15.22 -3.22
C ILE A 62 -8.11 -14.04 -2.90
N SER A 63 -8.88 -14.11 -1.82
CA SER A 63 -9.82 -13.06 -1.42
C SER A 63 -9.16 -11.73 -1.01
N MET A 64 -7.83 -11.71 -0.85
CA MET A 64 -7.03 -10.53 -0.51
C MET A 64 -6.19 -10.00 -1.69
N ILE A 65 -6.27 -10.61 -2.88
CA ILE A 65 -5.47 -10.21 -4.04
C ILE A 65 -6.00 -8.91 -4.65
N ASP A 66 -5.08 -7.98 -4.94
CA ASP A 66 -5.28 -6.94 -5.93
C ASP A 66 -4.78 -7.47 -7.28
N LEU A 67 -5.70 -7.94 -8.13
CA LEU A 67 -5.35 -8.48 -9.44
C LEU A 67 -4.98 -7.32 -10.39
N THR A 68 -3.72 -7.25 -10.78
CA THR A 68 -3.09 -6.04 -11.31
C THR A 68 -2.67 -6.18 -12.77
N THR A 69 -2.92 -5.14 -13.59
CA THR A 69 -2.24 -4.91 -14.86
C THR A 69 -1.87 -3.44 -14.98
N LEU A 70 -0.57 -3.16 -15.21
CA LEU A 70 0.00 -1.81 -15.24
C LEU A 70 1.06 -1.73 -16.34
N GLU A 71 0.66 -2.11 -17.56
CA GLU A 71 1.53 -2.06 -18.73
C GLU A 71 1.08 -0.95 -19.68
N GLY A 72 2.02 -0.25 -20.31
CA GLY A 72 1.71 0.81 -21.26
C GLY A 72 0.91 0.35 -22.51
N GLN A 73 0.82 -0.96 -22.71
CA GLN A 73 0.02 -1.57 -23.77
C GLN A 73 -1.36 -2.08 -23.32
N ASP A 74 -1.77 -1.78 -22.08
CA ASP A 74 -3.06 -2.23 -21.58
C ASP A 74 -4.21 -1.62 -22.37
N THR A 75 -5.21 -2.44 -22.66
CA THR A 75 -6.39 -2.05 -23.43
C THR A 75 -7.67 -2.29 -22.63
N PRO A 76 -8.78 -1.62 -22.97
CA PRO A 76 -10.08 -1.92 -22.37
C PRO A 76 -10.48 -3.39 -22.46
N GLY A 77 -10.11 -4.07 -23.55
CA GLY A 77 -10.37 -5.51 -23.73
C GLY A 77 -9.60 -6.37 -22.72
N LYS A 78 -8.32 -6.06 -22.51
CA LYS A 78 -7.49 -6.75 -21.50
C LYS A 78 -8.03 -6.53 -20.08
N VAL A 79 -8.43 -5.30 -19.75
CA VAL A 79 -9.01 -4.98 -18.44
C VAL A 79 -10.34 -5.71 -18.23
N LYS A 80 -11.22 -5.80 -19.22
CA LYS A 80 -12.46 -6.59 -19.11
C LYS A 80 -12.18 -8.08 -18.86
N SER A 81 -11.18 -8.66 -19.54
CA SER A 81 -10.75 -10.04 -19.28
C SER A 81 -10.19 -10.21 -17.87
N LEU A 82 -9.40 -9.24 -17.39
CA LEU A 82 -8.88 -9.22 -16.02
C LEU A 82 -10.01 -9.16 -14.99
N CYS A 83 -11.01 -8.33 -15.22
CA CYS A 83 -12.20 -8.23 -14.36
C CYS A 83 -13.01 -9.54 -14.34
N ALA A 84 -13.17 -10.21 -15.49
CA ALA A 84 -13.82 -11.52 -15.54
C ALA A 84 -13.06 -12.58 -14.71
N LYS A 85 -11.72 -12.57 -14.79
CA LYS A 85 -10.86 -13.42 -13.96
C LYS A 85 -10.95 -13.04 -12.48
N ALA A 86 -11.02 -11.76 -12.15
CA ALA A 86 -11.15 -11.27 -10.77
C ALA A 86 -12.43 -11.78 -10.10
N LEU A 87 -13.54 -11.81 -10.85
CA LEU A 87 -14.83 -12.31 -10.37
C LEU A 87 -14.85 -13.84 -10.22
N ARG A 88 -14.10 -14.55 -11.03
CA ARG A 88 -14.08 -16.01 -11.07
C ARG A 88 -12.67 -16.51 -11.39
N PRO A 89 -11.77 -16.53 -10.36
CA PRO A 89 -10.37 -16.87 -10.54
C PRO A 89 -10.15 -18.28 -11.11
N ASP A 90 -10.99 -19.25 -10.70
CA ASP A 90 -11.06 -20.59 -11.29
C ASP A 90 -12.45 -20.83 -11.90
N PRO A 91 -12.57 -20.86 -13.25
CA PRO A 91 -13.83 -21.14 -13.91
C PRO A 91 -14.36 -22.56 -13.65
N SER A 92 -13.53 -23.51 -13.27
CA SER A 92 -13.91 -24.90 -13.02
C SER A 92 -14.43 -25.13 -11.59
N ASP A 93 -14.04 -24.25 -10.63
CA ASP A 93 -14.45 -24.36 -9.24
C ASP A 93 -15.18 -23.08 -8.76
N PRO A 94 -16.52 -23.13 -8.65
CA PRO A 94 -17.31 -21.97 -8.22
C PRO A 94 -17.17 -21.67 -6.72
N THR A 95 -16.50 -22.50 -5.94
CA THR A 95 -16.27 -22.26 -4.50
C THR A 95 -15.08 -21.35 -4.24
N VAL A 96 -14.19 -21.15 -5.23
CA VAL A 96 -13.06 -20.23 -5.14
C VAL A 96 -13.59 -18.79 -5.05
N PRO A 97 -13.20 -18.03 -4.00
CA PRO A 97 -13.69 -16.67 -3.83
C PRO A 97 -13.18 -15.71 -4.91
N PRO A 98 -13.92 -14.62 -5.20
CA PRO A 98 -13.38 -13.53 -6.01
C PRO A 98 -12.21 -12.85 -5.29
N VAL A 99 -11.41 -12.11 -6.06
CA VAL A 99 -10.31 -11.30 -5.52
C VAL A 99 -10.83 -10.03 -4.81
N ALA A 100 -9.99 -9.35 -4.02
CA ALA A 100 -10.34 -8.11 -3.33
C ALA A 100 -10.57 -6.94 -4.30
N ALA A 101 -9.62 -6.74 -5.22
CA ALA A 101 -9.65 -5.62 -6.15
C ALA A 101 -9.01 -5.96 -7.51
N VAL A 102 -9.31 -5.11 -8.50
CA VAL A 102 -8.55 -5.01 -9.74
C VAL A 102 -7.80 -3.68 -9.73
N CYS A 103 -6.48 -3.71 -9.99
CA CYS A 103 -5.65 -2.51 -10.04
C CYS A 103 -5.24 -2.20 -11.47
N VAL A 104 -5.47 -0.95 -11.91
CA VAL A 104 -5.25 -0.46 -13.27
C VAL A 104 -4.69 0.97 -13.28
N TYR A 105 -4.33 1.48 -14.46
CA TYR A 105 -4.05 2.91 -14.66
C TYR A 105 -5.34 3.75 -14.61
N PRO A 106 -5.26 5.07 -14.29
CA PRO A 106 -6.41 5.95 -14.11
C PRO A 106 -7.39 5.97 -15.30
N ASP A 107 -6.88 5.98 -16.52
CA ASP A 107 -7.68 6.01 -17.76
C ASP A 107 -8.50 4.73 -18.01
N LEU A 108 -8.20 3.65 -17.30
CA LEU A 108 -8.90 2.35 -17.39
C LEU A 108 -9.83 2.08 -16.20
N VAL A 109 -9.88 2.99 -15.21
CA VAL A 109 -10.73 2.85 -14.01
C VAL A 109 -12.20 2.72 -14.39
N GLU A 110 -12.71 3.60 -15.24
CA GLU A 110 -14.12 3.56 -15.66
C GLU A 110 -14.47 2.23 -16.35
N THR A 111 -13.57 1.72 -17.20
CA THR A 111 -13.74 0.40 -17.84
C THR A 111 -13.83 -0.72 -16.80
N ALA A 112 -12.97 -0.71 -15.79
CA ALA A 112 -12.99 -1.70 -14.72
C ALA A 112 -14.28 -1.56 -13.86
N LYS A 113 -14.68 -0.35 -13.50
CA LYS A 113 -15.92 -0.07 -12.74
C LYS A 113 -17.16 -0.59 -13.48
N GLN A 114 -17.24 -0.38 -14.79
CA GLN A 114 -18.35 -0.89 -15.61
C GLN A 114 -18.38 -2.42 -15.65
N ALA A 115 -17.20 -3.06 -15.79
CA ALA A 115 -17.09 -4.53 -15.85
C ALA A 115 -17.39 -5.19 -14.49
N LEU A 116 -17.04 -4.54 -13.38
CA LEU A 116 -17.20 -5.06 -12.01
C LEU A 116 -18.49 -4.57 -11.30
N ARG A 117 -19.33 -3.81 -11.99
CA ARG A 117 -20.57 -3.32 -11.39
C ARG A 117 -21.42 -4.46 -10.84
N ARG A 118 -22.04 -4.24 -9.67
CA ARG A 118 -22.85 -5.23 -8.93
C ARG A 118 -22.04 -6.40 -8.35
N SER A 119 -20.70 -6.28 -8.29
CA SER A 119 -19.85 -7.20 -7.55
C SER A 119 -19.30 -6.54 -6.28
N GLY A 120 -18.70 -7.34 -5.40
CA GLY A 120 -17.97 -6.84 -4.23
C GLY A 120 -16.52 -6.44 -4.53
N VAL A 121 -16.01 -6.77 -5.73
CA VAL A 121 -14.62 -6.51 -6.14
C VAL A 121 -14.42 -5.01 -6.33
N LYS A 122 -13.37 -4.46 -5.70
CA LYS A 122 -13.02 -3.05 -5.76
C LYS A 122 -12.22 -2.72 -7.02
N VAL A 123 -12.14 -1.43 -7.33
CA VAL A 123 -11.22 -0.92 -8.34
C VAL A 123 -10.18 -0.03 -7.66
N ALA A 124 -8.93 -0.46 -7.71
CA ALA A 124 -7.77 0.32 -7.33
C ALA A 124 -7.16 1.00 -8.55
N SER A 125 -6.64 2.20 -8.37
CA SER A 125 -5.88 2.92 -9.40
C SER A 125 -4.52 3.31 -8.86
N VAL A 126 -3.47 3.12 -9.66
CA VAL A 126 -2.20 3.79 -9.37
C VAL A 126 -2.35 5.27 -9.63
N ALA A 127 -1.60 6.10 -8.89
CA ALA A 127 -1.54 7.56 -9.07
C ALA A 127 -0.17 8.10 -8.64
N THR A 128 -0.04 9.43 -8.57
CA THR A 128 1.17 10.15 -8.11
C THR A 128 2.39 9.94 -8.99
N ALA A 129 2.21 9.98 -10.31
CA ALA A 129 3.25 9.72 -11.31
C ALA A 129 3.89 8.33 -11.17
N PHE A 130 3.04 7.32 -10.98
CA PHE A 130 3.47 5.92 -10.92
C PHE A 130 4.27 5.50 -12.18
N PRO A 131 5.37 4.74 -12.08
CA PRO A 131 5.90 4.10 -10.86
C PRO A 131 6.97 4.92 -10.11
N SER A 132 7.36 6.09 -10.63
CA SER A 132 8.50 6.85 -10.09
C SER A 132 8.15 7.67 -8.85
N GLY A 133 6.92 8.14 -8.72
CA GLY A 133 6.54 9.10 -7.68
C GLY A 133 7.14 10.50 -7.88
N ARG A 134 7.68 10.81 -9.08
CA ARG A 134 8.45 12.03 -9.33
C ARG A 134 7.73 12.97 -10.28
N ALA A 135 6.93 13.85 -9.69
CA ALA A 135 6.30 14.99 -10.34
C ALA A 135 6.10 16.10 -9.29
N SER A 136 5.67 17.29 -9.69
CA SER A 136 5.26 18.30 -8.70
C SER A 136 4.08 17.78 -7.86
N LEU A 137 3.95 18.27 -6.64
CA LEU A 137 2.85 17.87 -5.75
C LEU A 137 1.47 18.12 -6.39
N GLU A 138 1.32 19.23 -7.11
CA GLU A 138 0.09 19.58 -7.81
C GLU A 138 -0.30 18.52 -8.84
N VAL A 139 0.66 18.04 -9.65
CA VAL A 139 0.42 16.98 -10.64
C VAL A 139 0.01 15.68 -9.95
N ARG A 140 0.68 15.32 -8.87
CA ARG A 140 0.39 14.07 -8.12
C ARG A 140 -0.98 14.11 -7.45
N VAL A 141 -1.36 15.25 -6.89
CA VAL A 141 -2.69 15.48 -6.29
C VAL A 141 -3.78 15.48 -7.37
N GLN A 142 -3.51 16.11 -8.54
CA GLN A 142 -4.48 16.10 -9.63
C GLN A 142 -4.68 14.70 -10.21
N ASP A 143 -3.60 13.94 -10.43
CA ASP A 143 -3.64 12.54 -10.85
C ASP A 143 -4.52 11.66 -9.91
N THR A 144 -4.38 11.89 -8.61
CA THR A 144 -5.23 11.25 -7.58
C THR A 144 -6.70 11.64 -7.72
N ARG A 145 -6.99 12.94 -7.86
CA ARG A 145 -8.37 13.43 -8.01
C ARG A 145 -9.04 12.89 -9.28
N ASP A 146 -8.30 12.80 -10.37
CA ASP A 146 -8.80 12.27 -11.64
C ASP A 146 -9.14 10.77 -11.51
N ALA A 147 -8.30 9.99 -10.85
CA ALA A 147 -8.56 8.56 -10.58
C ALA A 147 -9.79 8.37 -9.67
N VAL A 148 -9.94 9.19 -8.62
CA VAL A 148 -11.11 9.17 -7.73
C VAL A 148 -12.38 9.58 -8.49
N ALA A 149 -12.31 10.62 -9.32
CA ALA A 149 -13.43 11.07 -10.14
C ALA A 149 -13.86 10.01 -11.17
N ALA A 150 -12.91 9.23 -11.72
CA ALA A 150 -13.20 8.09 -12.58
C ALA A 150 -13.85 6.90 -11.83
N GLY A 151 -13.90 6.96 -10.50
CA GLY A 151 -14.60 6.00 -9.65
C GLY A 151 -13.71 4.97 -8.95
N ALA A 152 -12.41 5.21 -8.83
CA ALA A 152 -11.53 4.35 -8.04
C ALA A 152 -12.01 4.24 -6.58
N ASP A 153 -12.04 3.03 -6.05
CA ASP A 153 -12.35 2.76 -4.64
C ASP A 153 -11.09 2.85 -3.77
N GLU A 154 -9.91 2.71 -4.38
CA GLU A 154 -8.62 2.69 -3.73
C GLU A 154 -7.58 3.37 -4.62
N ILE A 155 -6.65 4.10 -4.02
CA ILE A 155 -5.55 4.81 -4.69
C ILE A 155 -4.22 4.23 -4.21
N ASP A 156 -3.39 3.77 -5.15
CA ASP A 156 -2.05 3.29 -4.90
C ASP A 156 -1.05 4.41 -5.24
N MET A 157 -0.65 5.21 -4.24
CA MET A 157 0.37 6.24 -4.41
C MET A 157 1.78 5.65 -4.25
N VAL A 158 2.76 6.31 -4.84
CA VAL A 158 4.19 6.00 -4.63
C VAL A 158 4.87 7.17 -3.96
N ILE A 159 5.58 6.95 -2.85
CA ILE A 159 6.34 8.01 -2.16
C ILE A 159 7.52 8.52 -3.00
N ASP A 160 7.93 9.77 -2.80
CA ASP A 160 9.24 10.25 -3.28
C ASP A 160 10.36 9.61 -2.47
N ARG A 161 10.92 8.50 -2.99
CA ARG A 161 12.02 7.75 -2.37
C ARG A 161 13.28 8.60 -2.26
N GLY A 162 13.49 9.51 -3.23
CA GLY A 162 14.65 10.42 -3.22
C GLY A 162 14.57 11.41 -2.06
N ALA A 163 13.39 11.98 -1.77
CA ALA A 163 13.15 12.81 -0.60
C ALA A 163 13.36 12.00 0.69
N PHE A 164 12.76 10.82 0.79
CA PHE A 164 12.91 9.94 1.94
C PHE A 164 14.38 9.60 2.24
N LEU A 165 15.12 9.11 1.24
CA LEU A 165 16.53 8.72 1.38
C LEU A 165 17.47 9.91 1.66
N SER A 166 17.07 11.12 1.26
CA SER A 166 17.77 12.37 1.60
C SER A 166 17.43 12.87 3.00
N GLY A 167 16.54 12.18 3.73
CA GLY A 167 16.09 12.55 5.06
C GLY A 167 15.11 13.72 5.08
N ARG A 168 14.46 14.06 3.98
CA ARG A 168 13.37 15.07 3.88
C ARG A 168 12.03 14.42 4.22
N TYR A 169 11.91 13.98 5.46
CA TYR A 169 10.74 13.20 5.91
C TYR A 169 9.45 14.02 5.96
N GLY A 170 9.55 15.31 6.29
CA GLY A 170 8.41 16.22 6.28
C GLY A 170 7.81 16.38 4.89
N GLU A 171 8.65 16.49 3.86
CA GLU A 171 8.20 16.56 2.46
C GLU A 171 7.40 15.31 2.06
N VAL A 172 7.88 14.11 2.44
CA VAL A 172 7.15 12.86 2.17
C VAL A 172 5.88 12.74 3.01
N PHE A 173 5.91 13.22 4.25
CA PHE A 173 4.74 13.26 5.13
C PHE A 173 3.63 14.14 4.54
N ASP A 174 3.98 15.38 4.18
CA ASP A 174 3.05 16.37 3.62
C ASP A 174 2.47 15.90 2.28
N GLU A 175 3.28 15.23 1.48
CA GLU A 175 2.84 14.59 0.23
C GLU A 175 1.75 13.54 0.48
N ILE A 176 1.96 12.63 1.44
CA ILE A 176 0.99 11.58 1.76
C ILE A 176 -0.30 12.20 2.30
N VAL A 177 -0.20 13.21 3.17
CA VAL A 177 -1.36 13.95 3.70
C VAL A 177 -2.16 14.59 2.56
N ALA A 178 -1.49 15.30 1.65
CA ALA A 178 -2.16 15.96 0.53
C ALA A 178 -2.86 14.96 -0.42
N VAL A 179 -2.22 13.80 -0.67
CA VAL A 179 -2.82 12.73 -1.48
C VAL A 179 -3.98 12.08 -0.73
N LYS A 180 -3.87 11.88 0.60
CA LYS A 180 -4.98 11.38 1.42
C LYS A 180 -6.20 12.30 1.39
N GLU A 181 -5.98 13.61 1.47
CA GLU A 181 -7.05 14.60 1.32
C GLU A 181 -7.70 14.54 -0.07
N ALA A 182 -6.89 14.34 -1.12
CA ALA A 182 -7.39 14.19 -2.48
C ALA A 182 -8.25 12.92 -2.66
N CYS A 183 -8.02 11.88 -1.87
CA CYS A 183 -8.84 10.65 -1.85
C CYS A 183 -10.25 10.89 -1.29
N ALA A 184 -10.49 11.99 -0.57
CA ALA A 184 -11.81 12.29 0.02
C ALA A 184 -12.88 12.62 -1.04
N GLY A 185 -12.47 12.94 -2.29
CA GLY A 185 -13.41 13.31 -3.34
C GLY A 185 -14.14 14.63 -3.07
N GLY A 186 -15.12 14.96 -3.91
CA GLY A 186 -16.01 16.10 -3.69
C GLY A 186 -17.17 15.75 -2.75
N ALA A 187 -17.95 16.76 -2.36
CA ALA A 187 -19.12 16.58 -1.50
C ALA A 187 -20.08 15.53 -2.08
N GLY A 188 -20.36 14.48 -1.32
CA GLY A 188 -21.24 13.38 -1.72
C GLY A 188 -20.55 12.24 -2.51
N GLN A 189 -19.23 12.32 -2.75
CA GLN A 189 -18.47 11.22 -3.34
C GLN A 189 -17.97 10.24 -2.27
N ARG A 190 -17.69 9.00 -2.69
CA ARG A 190 -17.08 8.00 -1.81
C ARG A 190 -15.63 8.39 -1.52
N ILE A 191 -15.20 8.15 -0.30
CA ILE A 191 -13.80 8.28 0.10
C ILE A 191 -13.07 7.04 -0.42
N ALA A 192 -12.02 7.24 -1.23
CA ALA A 192 -11.14 6.17 -1.64
C ALA A 192 -10.13 5.86 -0.52
N HIS A 193 -9.78 4.58 -0.35
CA HIS A 193 -8.68 4.20 0.53
C HIS A 193 -7.34 4.53 -0.11
N LEU A 194 -6.40 5.00 0.70
CA LEU A 194 -5.04 5.28 0.27
C LEU A 194 -4.10 4.13 0.64
N LYS A 195 -3.46 3.53 -0.38
CA LYS A 195 -2.38 2.57 -0.20
C LYS A 195 -1.06 3.24 -0.57
N VAL A 196 -0.11 3.27 0.36
CA VAL A 196 1.17 3.95 0.22
C VAL A 196 2.25 2.95 -0.17
N ILE A 197 2.69 3.00 -1.43
CA ILE A 197 3.79 2.16 -1.93
C ILE A 197 5.10 2.76 -1.46
N LEU A 198 5.84 1.99 -0.67
CA LEU A 198 7.13 2.39 -0.10
C LEU A 198 8.30 2.14 -1.06
N GLU A 199 8.15 1.21 -2.02
CA GLU A 199 9.18 0.69 -2.92
C GLU A 199 10.39 0.17 -2.12
N THR A 200 10.12 -0.82 -1.29
CA THR A 200 11.06 -1.32 -0.26
C THR A 200 12.39 -1.82 -0.83
N GLY A 201 12.43 -2.23 -2.10
CA GLY A 201 13.66 -2.64 -2.78
C GLY A 201 14.67 -1.50 -2.96
N GLU A 202 14.22 -0.24 -2.89
CA GLU A 202 15.08 0.95 -3.01
C GLU A 202 15.41 1.60 -1.65
N LEU A 203 14.84 1.14 -0.54
CA LEU A 203 15.05 1.76 0.77
C LEU A 203 16.34 1.33 1.49
N ALA A 204 17.12 0.48 0.90
CA ALA A 204 18.45 0.03 1.32
C ALA A 204 18.51 -0.80 2.62
N THR A 205 17.78 -0.46 3.68
CA THR A 205 17.86 -1.14 4.99
C THR A 205 16.46 -1.44 5.56
N TYR A 206 16.36 -2.46 6.41
CA TYR A 206 15.12 -2.76 7.11
C TYR A 206 14.70 -1.65 8.09
N ASP A 207 15.65 -0.90 8.64
CA ASP A 207 15.35 0.29 9.44
C ASP A 207 14.62 1.36 8.61
N ASN A 208 15.05 1.57 7.37
CA ASN A 208 14.36 2.50 6.47
C ASN A 208 12.97 1.99 6.08
N VAL A 209 12.81 0.68 5.85
CA VAL A 209 11.49 0.08 5.63
C VAL A 209 10.57 0.33 6.82
N ARG A 210 11.06 0.12 8.05
CA ARG A 210 10.31 0.40 9.27
C ARG A 210 9.95 1.89 9.40
N ARG A 211 10.92 2.79 9.18
CA ARG A 211 10.70 4.26 9.23
C ARG A 211 9.69 4.72 8.19
N ALA A 212 9.81 4.24 6.95
CA ALA A 212 8.86 4.58 5.88
C ALA A 212 7.45 4.05 6.18
N SER A 213 7.34 2.85 6.76
CA SER A 213 6.07 2.28 7.20
C SER A 213 5.41 3.17 8.27
N TRP A 214 6.16 3.57 9.29
CA TRP A 214 5.65 4.46 10.33
C TRP A 214 5.26 5.83 9.78
N LEU A 215 6.10 6.43 8.94
CA LEU A 215 5.82 7.72 8.31
C LEU A 215 4.53 7.67 7.51
N ALA A 216 4.32 6.63 6.70
CA ALA A 216 3.11 6.48 5.90
C ALA A 216 1.84 6.32 6.76
N MET A 217 1.91 5.56 7.85
CA MET A 217 0.78 5.39 8.76
C MET A 217 0.49 6.67 9.56
N LEU A 218 1.51 7.37 10.06
CA LEU A 218 1.35 8.66 10.74
C LEU A 218 0.72 9.73 9.84
N ALA A 219 1.01 9.70 8.54
CA ALA A 219 0.45 10.61 7.54
C ALA A 219 -0.97 10.22 7.07
N GLY A 220 -1.56 9.15 7.63
CA GLY A 220 -2.95 8.76 7.38
C GLY A 220 -3.16 7.77 6.22
N GLY A 221 -2.11 7.07 5.76
CA GLY A 221 -2.27 5.96 4.83
C GLY A 221 -3.12 4.84 5.43
N ASP A 222 -4.12 4.37 4.68
CA ASP A 222 -4.98 3.25 5.13
C ASP A 222 -4.25 1.91 5.01
N PHE A 223 -3.32 1.80 4.06
CA PHE A 223 -2.47 0.64 3.84
C PHE A 223 -1.05 1.07 3.51
N ILE A 224 -0.08 0.24 3.89
CA ILE A 224 1.29 0.31 3.38
C ILE A 224 1.51 -0.83 2.40
N LYS A 225 2.18 -0.55 1.28
CA LYS A 225 2.43 -1.51 0.20
C LYS A 225 3.92 -1.60 -0.10
N THR A 226 4.42 -2.80 -0.34
CA THR A 226 5.86 -3.03 -0.51
C THR A 226 6.41 -2.36 -1.77
N SER A 227 5.74 -2.54 -2.92
CA SER A 227 6.40 -2.36 -4.21
C SER A 227 5.45 -1.97 -5.34
N THR A 228 5.97 -1.27 -6.34
CA THR A 228 5.28 -1.01 -7.61
C THR A 228 5.18 -2.25 -8.49
N GLY A 229 6.06 -3.23 -8.30
CA GLY A 229 6.24 -4.36 -9.21
C GLY A 229 7.05 -4.03 -10.47
N LYS A 230 7.60 -2.81 -10.57
CA LYS A 230 8.38 -2.34 -11.74
C LYS A 230 9.89 -2.44 -11.52
N ILE A 231 10.33 -2.74 -10.28
CA ILE A 231 11.74 -2.95 -9.94
C ILE A 231 11.93 -4.28 -9.20
N THR A 232 13.18 -4.69 -9.11
CA THR A 232 13.62 -5.90 -8.38
C THR A 232 14.69 -5.49 -7.35
N PRO A 233 14.64 -5.98 -6.09
CA PRO A 233 13.64 -6.90 -5.57
C PRO A 233 12.31 -6.22 -5.28
N ALA A 234 11.19 -6.97 -5.44
CA ALA A 234 9.87 -6.57 -4.97
C ALA A 234 9.66 -7.04 -3.52
N ALA A 235 8.45 -7.50 -3.15
CA ALA A 235 8.18 -8.02 -1.82
C ALA A 235 9.02 -9.26 -1.51
N THR A 236 9.65 -9.27 -0.34
CA THR A 236 10.34 -10.43 0.22
C THR A 236 9.75 -10.80 1.58
N LEU A 237 9.90 -12.04 2.02
CA LEU A 237 9.39 -12.48 3.32
C LEU A 237 9.94 -11.65 4.49
N PRO A 238 11.27 -11.35 4.57
CA PRO A 238 11.80 -10.52 5.65
C PRO A 238 11.22 -9.10 5.65
N VAL A 239 11.15 -8.45 4.48
CA VAL A 239 10.56 -7.10 4.34
C VAL A 239 9.10 -7.10 4.77
N THR A 240 8.31 -8.09 4.33
CA THR A 240 6.91 -8.22 4.72
C THR A 240 6.77 -8.39 6.23
N LEU A 241 7.65 -9.18 6.86
CA LEU A 241 7.66 -9.35 8.31
C LEU A 241 7.95 -8.03 9.04
N VAL A 242 8.95 -7.26 8.59
CA VAL A 242 9.28 -5.93 9.15
C VAL A 242 8.09 -4.96 9.04
N MET A 243 7.40 -4.94 7.89
CA MET A 243 6.22 -4.10 7.69
C MET A 243 5.05 -4.53 8.60
N LEU A 244 4.79 -5.84 8.74
CA LEU A 244 3.75 -6.35 9.63
C LEU A 244 4.05 -6.03 11.11
N GLU A 245 5.31 -6.09 11.52
CA GLU A 245 5.73 -5.65 12.85
C GLU A 245 5.54 -4.14 13.05
N ALA A 246 5.83 -3.34 12.02
CA ALA A 246 5.55 -1.90 12.08
C ALA A 246 4.05 -1.60 12.24
N VAL A 247 3.18 -2.34 11.52
CA VAL A 247 1.71 -2.20 11.65
C VAL A 247 1.24 -2.60 13.05
N ARG A 248 1.73 -3.72 13.58
CA ARG A 248 1.42 -4.14 14.95
C ARG A 248 1.82 -3.08 15.97
N ASP A 249 3.08 -2.62 15.90
CA ASP A 249 3.63 -1.66 16.85
C ASP A 249 2.91 -0.30 16.75
N PHE A 250 2.51 0.11 15.55
CA PHE A 250 1.70 1.30 15.32
C PHE A 250 0.33 1.17 15.99
N ARG A 251 -0.37 0.05 15.77
CA ARG A 251 -1.65 -0.23 16.42
C ARG A 251 -1.52 -0.23 17.95
N ASP A 252 -0.48 -0.89 18.48
CA ASP A 252 -0.25 -0.95 19.93
C ASP A 252 0.00 0.44 20.54
N ALA A 253 0.59 1.37 19.75
CA ALA A 253 0.86 2.75 20.18
C ALA A 253 -0.34 3.70 20.00
N THR A 254 -1.21 3.44 19.01
CA THR A 254 -2.29 4.40 18.64
C THR A 254 -3.70 3.91 18.98
N GLY A 255 -3.88 2.64 19.34
CA GLY A 255 -5.18 2.01 19.55
C GLY A 255 -5.75 1.51 18.24
#